data_689001fc58def5988ddef3dae275f1d2
#
_entry.id   689001fc58def5988ddef3dae275f1d2
#
_cell.length_a   1.000
_cell.length_b   1.000
_cell.length_c   1.000
_cell.angle_alpha   90.00
_cell.angle_beta   90.00
_cell.angle_gamma   90.00
#
_symmetry.space_group_name_H-M   'P 1'
#
loop_
_entity.id
_entity.type
_entity.pdbx_description
1 polymer ?
#
loop_
_entity_poly.entity_id
_entity_poly.type
_entity_poly.pdbx_seq_one_letter_code
_entity_poly.pdbx_strand_id
1 'polypeptide(L)'
;MEKNFYKSLGKYLNPFSDYHKRRKNFPRDYNIIPHTEQFTASQLSLYEMDCLVLGSDIIWDYSFAFFDNDPYLFGNGLKAKKKVAYACSFGTVSKHNKHPEYVIDGIKDLNYISVRDENSADIVEEITGVRP
;
A
#
# COMPACT_ATOMS: atom_id res chain seq x y z
N MET A 1 0.29 -24.01 20.65
CA MET A 1 1.14 -22.88 20.17
C MET A 1 2.54 -23.32 19.72
N GLU A 2 3.20 -24.24 20.39
CA GLU A 2 4.57 -24.70 20.06
C GLU A 2 4.73 -25.36 18.69
N LYS A 3 3.81 -26.23 18.25
CA LYS A 3 3.95 -26.95 16.95
C LYS A 3 4.02 -26.02 15.72
N ASN A 4 3.44 -24.82 15.79
CA ASN A 4 3.49 -23.85 14.70
C ASN A 4 4.82 -23.09 14.66
N PHE A 5 5.44 -22.88 15.82
CA PHE A 5 6.75 -22.22 15.93
C PHE A 5 7.85 -23.08 15.27
N TYR A 6 7.91 -24.38 15.61
CA TYR A 6 8.90 -25.29 15.01
C TYR A 6 8.70 -25.55 13.50
N LYS A 7 7.45 -25.55 13.01
CA LYS A 7 7.17 -25.59 11.57
C LYS A 7 7.65 -24.32 10.85
N SER A 8 7.48 -23.17 11.48
CA SER A 8 7.98 -21.90 10.96
C SER A 8 9.51 -21.88 10.93
N LEU A 9 10.14 -22.27 12.04
CA LEU A 9 11.61 -22.35 12.13
C LEU A 9 12.21 -23.29 11.07
N GLY A 10 11.58 -24.44 10.82
CA GLY A 10 12.02 -25.39 9.78
C GLY A 10 12.03 -24.79 8.37
N LYS A 11 11.13 -23.86 8.05
CA LYS A 11 11.15 -23.13 6.77
C LYS A 11 12.38 -22.23 6.62
N TYR A 12 12.82 -21.60 7.71
CA TYR A 12 14.00 -20.73 7.70
C TYR A 12 15.32 -21.51 7.70
N LEU A 13 15.33 -22.68 8.30
CA LEU A 13 16.53 -23.54 8.41
C LEU A 13 16.75 -24.44 7.21
N ASN A 14 15.73 -24.72 6.39
CA ASN A 14 15.87 -25.54 5.20
C ASN A 14 16.36 -24.70 4.00
N PRO A 15 17.61 -24.89 3.53
CA PRO A 15 18.17 -24.12 2.41
C PRO A 15 17.46 -24.37 1.07
N PHE A 16 16.66 -25.43 0.96
CA PHE A 16 15.85 -25.76 -0.23
C PHE A 16 14.40 -25.29 -0.10
N SER A 17 14.04 -24.62 1.00
CA SER A 17 12.69 -24.11 1.18
C SER A 17 12.37 -23.00 0.16
N ASP A 18 11.09 -22.83 -0.16
CA ASP A 18 10.64 -21.75 -1.03
C ASP A 18 11.01 -20.37 -0.51
N TYR A 19 11.16 -20.22 0.81
CA TYR A 19 11.66 -19.00 1.42
C TYR A 19 13.08 -18.64 0.94
N HIS A 20 14.01 -19.59 0.97
CA HIS A 20 15.38 -19.35 0.52
C HIS A 20 15.46 -19.12 -0.99
N LYS A 21 14.65 -19.83 -1.78
CA LYS A 21 14.53 -19.60 -3.23
C LYS A 21 14.03 -18.19 -3.52
N ARG A 22 12.97 -17.76 -2.85
CA ARG A 22 12.40 -16.39 -3.02
C ARG A 22 13.42 -15.33 -2.61
N ARG A 23 14.06 -15.48 -1.45
CA ARG A 23 15.07 -14.54 -0.97
C ARG A 23 16.27 -14.41 -1.92
N LYS A 24 16.68 -15.50 -2.57
CA LYS A 24 17.76 -15.51 -3.56
C LYS A 24 17.34 -14.88 -4.88
N ASN A 25 16.11 -15.14 -5.31
CA ASN A 25 15.62 -14.68 -6.61
C ASN A 25 15.10 -13.24 -6.56
N PHE A 26 14.54 -12.79 -5.44
CA PHE A 26 13.93 -11.47 -5.30
C PHE A 26 14.87 -10.33 -5.75
N PRO A 27 16.14 -10.22 -5.31
CA PRO A 27 17.01 -9.14 -5.76
C PRO A 27 17.26 -9.17 -7.27
N ARG A 28 17.38 -10.36 -7.86
CA ARG A 28 17.56 -10.52 -9.32
C ARG A 28 16.31 -10.07 -10.07
N ASP A 29 15.15 -10.53 -9.63
CA ASP A 29 13.88 -10.25 -10.28
C ASP A 29 13.49 -8.76 -10.10
N TYR A 30 13.77 -8.19 -8.92
CA TYR A 30 13.59 -6.76 -8.65
C TYR A 30 14.44 -5.88 -9.57
N ASN A 31 15.70 -6.24 -9.80
CA ASN A 31 16.61 -5.46 -10.65
C ASN A 31 16.24 -5.46 -12.15
N ILE A 32 15.34 -6.37 -12.58
CA ILE A 32 14.82 -6.39 -13.96
C ILE A 32 13.69 -5.36 -14.13
N ILE A 33 12.99 -5.02 -13.04
CA ILE A 33 11.88 -4.06 -13.06
C ILE A 33 12.47 -2.65 -13.10
N PRO A 34 12.08 -1.79 -14.06
CA PRO A 34 12.49 -0.39 -14.05
C PRO A 34 12.07 0.27 -12.73
N HIS A 35 13.04 0.79 -12.00
CA HIS A 35 12.80 1.49 -10.74
C HIS A 35 13.82 2.61 -10.55
N THR A 36 13.47 3.57 -9.73
CA THR A 36 14.38 4.65 -9.31
C THR A 36 15.26 4.20 -8.15
N GLU A 37 16.17 5.05 -7.73
CA GLU A 37 16.82 4.91 -6.43
C GLU A 37 15.77 4.93 -5.29
N GLN A 38 16.19 4.41 -4.14
CA GLN A 38 15.33 4.44 -2.95
C GLN A 38 15.24 5.86 -2.41
N PHE A 39 14.01 6.33 -2.21
CA PHE A 39 13.71 7.62 -1.60
C PHE A 39 13.03 7.42 -0.25
N THR A 40 13.33 8.30 0.69
CA THR A 40 12.43 8.49 1.83
C THR A 40 11.18 9.25 1.36
N ALA A 41 10.08 9.12 2.07
CA ALA A 41 8.86 9.85 1.73
C ALA A 41 9.08 11.38 1.70
N SER A 42 9.90 11.91 2.61
CA SER A 42 10.27 13.32 2.64
C SER A 42 11.10 13.76 1.41
N GLN A 43 11.95 12.90 0.89
CA GLN A 43 12.67 13.17 -0.36
C GLN A 43 11.72 13.14 -1.56
N LEU A 44 10.79 12.16 -1.58
CA LEU A 44 9.80 12.03 -2.66
C LEU A 44 8.90 13.27 -2.76
N SER A 45 8.56 13.91 -1.63
CA SER A 45 7.74 15.12 -1.61
C SER A 45 8.37 16.35 -2.28
N LEU A 46 9.67 16.32 -2.55
CA LEU A 46 10.39 17.39 -3.26
C LEU A 46 10.25 17.29 -4.79
N TYR A 47 9.87 16.13 -5.30
CA TYR A 47 9.73 15.91 -6.75
C TYR A 47 8.34 16.31 -7.22
N GLU A 48 8.28 16.94 -8.40
CA GLU A 48 7.04 17.16 -9.14
C GLU A 48 6.89 16.03 -10.16
N MET A 49 5.76 15.32 -10.09
CA MET A 49 5.44 14.20 -10.96
C MET A 49 4.33 14.58 -11.94
N ASP A 50 4.36 14.09 -13.16
CA ASP A 50 3.22 14.23 -14.07
C ASP A 50 2.04 13.38 -13.62
N CYS A 51 2.32 12.19 -13.11
CA CYS A 51 1.30 11.29 -12.57
C CYS A 51 1.87 10.50 -11.39
N LEU A 52 1.12 10.48 -10.30
CA LEU A 52 1.35 9.58 -9.17
C LEU A 52 0.33 8.47 -9.23
N VAL A 53 0.79 7.23 -9.26
CA VAL A 53 -0.08 6.05 -9.15
C VAL A 53 0.18 5.38 -7.80
N LEU A 54 -0.85 5.37 -6.97
CA LEU A 54 -0.87 4.66 -5.69
C LEU A 54 -1.45 3.25 -5.90
N GLY A 55 -0.86 2.28 -5.31
CA GLY A 55 -1.36 0.91 -5.36
C GLY A 55 -0.29 -0.10 -5.73
N SER A 56 -0.62 -1.32 -5.71
CA SER A 56 -1.90 -1.95 -5.34
C SER A 56 -1.82 -2.46 -3.91
N ASP A 57 -2.71 -3.43 -3.56
CA ASP A 57 -2.73 -4.13 -2.27
C ASP A 57 -3.42 -3.33 -1.15
N ILE A 58 -3.25 -3.80 0.10
CA ILE A 58 -3.86 -3.25 1.31
C ILE A 58 -3.15 -1.99 1.82
N ILE A 59 -2.57 -1.20 0.94
CA ILE A 59 -1.77 -0.01 1.33
C ILE A 59 -2.58 1.05 2.08
N TRP A 60 -3.91 0.98 2.01
CA TRP A 60 -4.81 1.88 2.74
C TRP A 60 -5.31 1.32 4.07
N ASP A 61 -4.82 0.14 4.48
CA ASP A 61 -5.10 -0.39 5.82
C ASP A 61 -4.24 0.33 6.88
N TYR A 62 -4.69 1.52 7.26
CA TYR A 62 -4.00 2.34 8.26
C TYR A 62 -4.04 1.72 9.68
N SER A 63 -4.84 0.68 9.89
CA SER A 63 -4.83 -0.09 11.15
C SER A 63 -3.71 -1.12 11.21
N PHE A 64 -3.08 -1.40 10.06
CA PHE A 64 -2.00 -2.38 9.98
C PHE A 64 -0.67 -1.74 10.39
N ALA A 65 -0.10 -2.22 11.49
CA ALA A 65 1.09 -1.62 12.12
C ALA A 65 2.30 -1.44 11.19
N PHE A 66 2.38 -2.21 10.10
CA PHE A 66 3.46 -2.07 9.11
C PHE A 66 3.42 -0.74 8.35
N PHE A 67 2.24 -0.16 8.17
CA PHE A 67 2.07 1.10 7.45
C PHE A 67 2.13 2.33 8.35
N ASP A 68 2.17 2.15 9.67
CA ASP A 68 2.42 3.17 10.71
C ASP A 68 1.65 4.49 10.52
N ASN A 69 0.40 4.39 10.06
CA ASN A 69 -0.43 5.57 9.74
C ASN A 69 0.22 6.56 8.75
N ASP A 70 0.99 6.07 7.79
CA ASP A 70 1.74 6.91 6.85
C ASP A 70 0.81 7.64 5.86
N PRO A 71 0.70 8.99 5.91
CA PRO A 71 -0.16 9.75 5.03
C PRO A 71 0.29 9.73 3.56
N TYR A 72 1.55 9.42 3.28
CA TYR A 72 2.08 9.32 1.91
C TYR A 72 1.44 8.17 1.13
N LEU A 73 0.96 7.12 1.81
CA LEU A 73 0.23 6.01 1.18
C LEU A 73 -1.14 6.44 0.62
N PHE A 74 -1.62 7.60 1.03
CA PHE A 74 -2.82 8.26 0.51
C PHE A 74 -2.48 9.43 -0.44
N GLY A 75 -1.21 9.62 -0.78
CA GLY A 75 -0.74 10.68 -1.66
C GLY A 75 -0.63 12.07 -0.99
N ASN A 76 -0.82 12.15 0.33
CA ASN A 76 -0.67 13.41 1.06
C ASN A 76 0.79 13.88 1.03
N GLY A 77 0.99 15.19 0.82
CA GLY A 77 2.33 15.76 0.77
C GLY A 77 3.13 15.44 -0.49
N LEU A 78 2.62 14.58 -1.39
CA LEU A 78 3.24 14.29 -2.68
C LEU A 78 2.70 15.24 -3.76
N LYS A 79 3.59 15.73 -4.63
CA LYS A 79 3.27 16.67 -5.70
C LYS A 79 3.14 15.95 -7.02
N ALA A 80 1.94 15.95 -7.59
CA ALA A 80 1.71 15.41 -8.92
C ALA A 80 0.60 16.19 -9.63
N LYS A 81 0.69 16.31 -10.95
CA LYS A 81 -0.37 16.92 -11.77
C LYS A 81 -1.65 16.07 -11.77
N LYS A 82 -1.48 14.75 -11.67
CA LYS A 82 -2.57 13.78 -11.51
C LYS A 82 -2.20 12.76 -10.44
N LYS A 83 -3.16 12.43 -9.60
CA LYS A 83 -3.05 11.37 -8.58
C LYS A 83 -4.10 10.31 -8.85
N VAL A 84 -3.67 9.08 -8.98
CA VAL A 84 -4.52 7.93 -9.34
C VAL A 84 -4.32 6.82 -8.32
N ALA A 85 -5.39 6.22 -7.86
CA ALA A 85 -5.34 4.98 -7.10
C ALA A 85 -5.74 3.80 -8.01
N TYR A 86 -4.91 2.75 -8.00
CA TYR A 86 -5.16 1.54 -8.79
C TYR A 86 -5.17 0.30 -7.90
N ALA A 87 -6.32 -0.37 -7.84
CA ALA A 87 -6.54 -1.61 -7.09
C ALA A 87 -6.11 -1.52 -5.62
N CYS A 88 -6.26 -0.35 -5.00
CA CYS A 88 -6.00 -0.16 -3.57
C CYS A 88 -7.08 -0.85 -2.73
N SER A 89 -6.73 -1.19 -1.49
CA SER A 89 -7.65 -1.78 -0.53
C SER A 89 -7.42 -1.23 0.87
N PHE A 90 -8.51 -1.04 1.59
CA PHE A 90 -8.53 -0.72 3.01
C PHE A 90 -8.33 -1.94 3.92
N GLY A 91 -8.16 -3.14 3.32
CA GLY A 91 -7.87 -4.35 4.07
C GLY A 91 -8.91 -4.66 5.14
N THR A 92 -8.50 -4.57 6.40
CA THR A 92 -9.35 -4.88 7.56
C THR A 92 -10.12 -3.67 8.12
N VAL A 93 -9.85 -2.47 7.61
CA VAL A 93 -10.56 -1.25 8.04
C VAL A 93 -12.01 -1.31 7.58
N SER A 94 -12.94 -1.11 8.52
CA SER A 94 -14.37 -1.09 8.23
C SER A 94 -14.86 0.32 7.88
N LYS A 95 -15.86 0.43 7.02
CA LYS A 95 -16.57 1.68 6.73
C LYS A 95 -17.18 2.35 7.97
N HIS A 96 -17.46 1.58 9.01
CA HIS A 96 -17.99 2.12 10.27
C HIS A 96 -16.92 2.73 11.19
N ASN A 97 -15.65 2.65 10.80
CA ASN A 97 -14.58 3.28 11.56
C ASN A 97 -14.60 4.80 11.33
N LYS A 98 -14.24 5.55 12.37
CA LYS A 98 -13.92 6.97 12.18
C LYS A 98 -12.59 7.06 11.45
N HIS A 99 -12.63 7.45 10.18
CA HIS A 99 -11.42 7.60 9.38
C HIS A 99 -10.60 8.83 9.84
N PRO A 100 -9.27 8.72 9.93
CA PRO A 100 -8.39 9.87 10.18
C PRO A 100 -8.52 10.94 9.09
N GLU A 101 -8.30 12.19 9.44
CA GLU A 101 -8.41 13.33 8.51
C GLU A 101 -7.49 13.19 7.28
N TYR A 102 -6.26 12.74 7.49
CA TYR A 102 -5.32 12.51 6.38
C TYR A 102 -5.80 11.45 5.37
N VAL A 103 -6.58 10.46 5.82
CA VAL A 103 -7.21 9.47 4.93
C VAL A 103 -8.26 10.13 4.07
N ILE A 104 -9.15 10.89 4.72
CA ILE A 104 -10.25 11.61 4.04
C ILE A 104 -9.68 12.58 3.02
N ASP A 105 -8.70 13.38 3.41
CA ASP A 105 -8.07 14.38 2.54
C ASP A 105 -7.33 13.72 1.37
N GLY A 106 -6.56 12.66 1.64
CA GLY A 106 -5.86 11.94 0.61
C GLY A 106 -6.79 11.33 -0.43
N ILE A 107 -7.87 10.66 0.00
CA ILE A 107 -8.87 10.08 -0.92
C ILE A 107 -9.55 11.17 -1.75
N LYS A 108 -9.91 12.32 -1.16
CA LYS A 108 -10.54 13.44 -1.87
C LYS A 108 -9.62 14.13 -2.89
N ASP A 109 -8.31 14.08 -2.68
CA ASP A 109 -7.30 14.67 -3.58
C ASP A 109 -6.96 13.79 -4.80
N LEU A 110 -7.50 12.56 -4.87
CA LEU A 110 -7.30 11.67 -6.00
C LEU A 110 -8.19 12.05 -7.19
N ASN A 111 -7.61 12.08 -8.38
CA ASN A 111 -8.33 12.36 -9.63
C ASN A 111 -9.11 11.14 -10.13
N TYR A 112 -8.56 9.93 -9.93
CA TYR A 112 -9.19 8.67 -10.31
C TYR A 112 -8.93 7.63 -9.23
N ILE A 113 -9.94 6.85 -8.92
CA ILE A 113 -9.88 5.81 -7.91
C ILE A 113 -10.39 4.51 -8.49
N SER A 114 -9.61 3.45 -8.34
CA SER A 114 -10.01 2.08 -8.55
C SER A 114 -9.61 1.27 -7.32
N VAL A 115 -10.54 0.51 -6.78
CA VAL A 115 -10.33 -0.38 -5.62
C VAL A 115 -10.59 -1.83 -6.03
N ARG A 116 -10.12 -2.78 -5.22
CA ARG A 116 -10.21 -4.20 -5.57
C ARG A 116 -11.27 -4.98 -4.79
N ASP A 117 -11.95 -4.34 -3.86
CA ASP A 117 -12.95 -4.99 -3.02
C ASP A 117 -14.11 -4.05 -2.65
N GLU A 118 -15.26 -4.65 -2.34
CA GLU A 118 -16.49 -3.93 -2.05
C GLU A 118 -16.41 -3.07 -0.79
N ASN A 119 -15.72 -3.54 0.27
CA ASN A 119 -15.53 -2.75 1.48
C ASN A 119 -14.78 -1.45 1.19
N SER A 120 -13.76 -1.53 0.37
CA SER A 120 -12.99 -0.34 -0.05
C SER A 120 -13.83 0.58 -0.93
N ALA A 121 -14.68 0.04 -1.79
CA ALA A 121 -15.60 0.84 -2.59
C ALA A 121 -16.63 1.58 -1.71
N ASP A 122 -17.18 0.91 -0.71
CA ASP A 122 -18.11 1.52 0.25
C ASP A 122 -17.45 2.67 1.03
N ILE A 123 -16.19 2.49 1.47
CA ILE A 123 -15.44 3.53 2.20
C ILE A 123 -15.18 4.75 1.29
N VAL A 124 -14.74 4.52 0.05
CA VAL A 124 -14.50 5.60 -0.90
C VAL A 124 -15.79 6.35 -1.21
N GLU A 125 -16.89 5.64 -1.42
CA GLU A 125 -18.21 6.24 -1.66
C GLU A 125 -18.66 7.10 -0.46
N GLU A 126 -18.46 6.63 0.77
CA GLU A 126 -18.77 7.40 1.99
C GLU A 126 -17.95 8.69 2.06
N ILE A 127 -16.67 8.63 1.71
CA ILE A 127 -15.76 9.79 1.79
C ILE A 127 -16.01 10.79 0.65
N THR A 128 -16.26 10.32 -0.57
CA THR A 128 -16.31 11.17 -1.78
C THR A 128 -17.72 11.46 -2.27
N GLY A 129 -18.69 10.65 -1.87
CA GLY A 129 -20.05 10.66 -2.42
C GLY A 129 -20.17 9.97 -3.79
N VAL A 130 -19.10 9.38 -4.30
CA VAL A 130 -19.06 8.71 -5.62
C VAL A 130 -18.46 7.32 -5.47
N ARG A 131 -19.14 6.32 -6.02
CA ARG A 131 -18.63 4.96 -6.05
C ARG A 131 -17.53 4.83 -7.11
N PRO A 132 -16.35 4.31 -6.74
CA PRO A 132 -15.22 4.16 -7.64
C PRO A 132 -15.39 3.00 -8.63
#